data_075bba6c6be2b57b5a63a6fa8599da38
#
_entry.id   075bba6c6be2b57b5a63a6fa8599da38
#
_cell.length_a   1.000
_cell.length_b   1.000
_cell.length_c   1.000
_cell.angle_alpha   90.00
_cell.angle_beta   90.00
_cell.angle_gamma   90.00
#
_symmetry.space_group_name_H-M   'P 1'
#
loop_
_entity.id
_entity.type
_entity.pdbx_description
1 polymer ?
#
loop_
_entity_poly.entity_id
_entity_poly.type
_entity_poly.pdbx_seq_one_letter_code
_entity_poly.pdbx_strand_id
1 'polypeptide(L)'
;PKGQGKYNEPTKPIRIPESMISDVMKYLSIKGYKLPLYASTVQAGFPSPADDYIEQQLDLNQHLIKHPTATFFVRAAGNSMVGAGIHSGDILIVDRSLNPKSGKIVIAAIDGQLTVKRLSKTSKGLYLKAENDQYQAIKINDASDVVIWGVVTLSLIHI
;
A
#
# COMPACT_ATOMS: atom_id res chain seq x y z
N PRO A 1 32.61 -30.82 -18.54
CA PRO A 1 31.44 -30.27 -17.83
C PRO A 1 31.41 -28.79 -18.12
N LYS A 2 30.49 -28.34 -18.97
CA LYS A 2 30.29 -26.90 -19.28
C LYS A 2 29.74 -26.23 -18.03
N GLY A 3 30.40 -25.18 -17.62
CA GLY A 3 30.27 -24.45 -16.38
C GLY A 3 28.85 -24.28 -15.86
N GLN A 4 28.67 -24.72 -14.64
CA GLN A 4 27.61 -24.21 -13.78
C GLN A 4 27.93 -22.73 -13.52
N GLY A 5 27.19 -21.86 -14.18
CA GLY A 5 27.32 -20.42 -13.96
C GLY A 5 26.97 -20.08 -12.49
N LYS A 6 27.30 -18.87 -12.09
CA LYS A 6 27.04 -18.28 -10.76
C LYS A 6 25.63 -18.55 -10.19
N TYR A 7 24.67 -18.95 -11.02
CA TYR A 7 23.27 -19.11 -10.67
C TYR A 7 22.81 -20.56 -10.46
N ASN A 8 23.68 -21.55 -10.67
CA ASN A 8 23.40 -23.00 -10.51
C ASN A 8 22.16 -23.50 -11.30
N GLU A 9 21.80 -22.79 -12.38
CA GLU A 9 20.65 -23.04 -13.25
C GLU A 9 21.01 -22.73 -14.70
N PRO A 10 20.27 -23.26 -15.70
CA PRO A 10 20.50 -22.94 -17.11
C PRO A 10 20.30 -21.44 -17.40
N THR A 11 21.26 -20.83 -18.06
CA THR A 11 21.19 -19.42 -18.44
C THR A 11 21.09 -19.26 -19.95
N LYS A 12 20.40 -18.20 -20.41
CA LYS A 12 20.36 -17.77 -21.81
C LYS A 12 21.00 -16.40 -21.96
N PRO A 13 21.91 -16.18 -22.91
CA PRO A 13 22.44 -14.86 -23.17
C PRO A 13 21.35 -13.96 -23.78
N ILE A 14 21.24 -12.74 -23.29
CA ILE A 14 20.35 -11.70 -23.78
C ILE A 14 21.20 -10.50 -24.18
N ARG A 15 20.95 -9.94 -25.37
CA ARG A 15 21.60 -8.69 -25.79
C ARG A 15 20.77 -7.51 -25.28
N ILE A 16 21.44 -6.61 -24.56
CA ILE A 16 20.83 -5.42 -23.96
C ILE A 16 21.62 -4.20 -24.45
N PRO A 17 20.98 -3.10 -24.87
CA PRO A 17 21.66 -1.86 -25.17
C PRO A 17 22.52 -1.39 -23.98
N GLU A 18 23.73 -0.89 -24.24
CA GLU A 18 24.65 -0.46 -23.16
C GLU A 18 24.01 0.58 -22.23
N SER A 19 23.21 1.49 -22.77
CA SER A 19 22.45 2.49 -22.01
C SER A 19 21.49 1.89 -20.98
N MET A 20 21.04 0.66 -21.15
CA MET A 20 20.10 -0.04 -20.27
C MET A 20 20.77 -1.00 -19.29
N ILE A 21 22.07 -1.24 -19.42
CA ILE A 21 22.78 -2.22 -18.58
C ILE A 21 22.65 -1.86 -17.10
N SER A 22 22.86 -0.58 -16.76
CA SER A 22 22.76 -0.10 -15.38
C SER A 22 21.37 -0.37 -14.76
N ASP A 23 20.33 -0.09 -15.52
CA ASP A 23 18.93 -0.29 -15.06
C ASP A 23 18.59 -1.75 -14.90
N VAL A 24 19.03 -2.59 -15.84
CA VAL A 24 18.83 -4.05 -15.77
C VAL A 24 19.62 -4.65 -14.60
N MET A 25 20.87 -4.24 -14.39
CA MET A 25 21.68 -4.69 -13.24
C MET A 25 21.04 -4.25 -11.91
N LYS A 26 20.53 -3.03 -11.85
CA LYS A 26 19.77 -2.53 -10.70
C LYS A 26 18.50 -3.34 -10.48
N TYR A 27 17.74 -3.63 -11.54
CA TYR A 27 16.55 -4.47 -11.47
C TYR A 27 16.87 -5.88 -10.96
N LEU A 28 17.92 -6.50 -11.46
CA LEU A 28 18.37 -7.83 -11.03
C LEU A 28 18.90 -7.86 -9.58
N SER A 29 19.43 -6.74 -9.09
CA SER A 29 19.87 -6.60 -7.70
C SER A 29 18.71 -6.37 -6.74
N ILE A 30 17.57 -5.86 -7.20
CA ILE A 30 16.34 -5.70 -6.43
C ILE A 30 15.56 -7.03 -6.45
N LYS A 31 16.20 -8.13 -6.05
CA LYS A 31 15.44 -9.31 -5.65
C LYS A 31 14.75 -8.97 -4.35
N GLY A 32 13.42 -8.83 -4.39
CA GLY A 32 12.61 -8.67 -3.18
C GLY A 32 12.92 -9.78 -2.18
N TYR A 33 12.91 -9.45 -0.90
CA TYR A 33 13.10 -10.45 0.14
C TYR A 33 11.85 -11.33 0.21
N LYS A 34 12.01 -12.63 -0.07
CA LYS A 34 10.98 -13.62 0.18
C LYS A 34 11.20 -14.21 1.57
N LEU A 35 10.34 -13.86 2.50
CA LEU A 35 10.41 -14.32 3.88
C LEU A 35 9.31 -15.36 4.16
N PRO A 36 9.55 -16.32 5.04
CA PRO A 36 8.55 -17.35 5.36
C PRO A 36 7.36 -16.72 6.06
N LEU A 37 6.15 -17.05 5.60
CA LEU A 37 4.91 -16.84 6.31
C LEU A 37 4.48 -18.18 6.89
N TYR A 38 4.38 -18.27 8.22
CA TYR A 38 3.96 -19.47 8.91
C TYR A 38 2.44 -19.61 8.90
N ALA A 39 1.94 -20.85 8.77
CA ALA A 39 0.52 -21.14 8.76
C ALA A 39 -0.13 -20.97 10.14
N SER A 40 0.65 -21.11 11.20
CA SER A 40 0.19 -20.93 12.58
C SER A 40 -0.21 -19.48 12.86
N THR A 41 -1.38 -19.30 13.44
CA THR A 41 -1.82 -18.00 13.95
C THR A 41 -1.29 -17.78 15.35
N VAL A 42 -0.71 -16.59 15.59
CA VAL A 42 -0.31 -16.18 16.94
C VAL A 42 -1.52 -15.55 17.62
N GLN A 43 -1.93 -16.15 18.73
CA GLN A 43 -3.05 -15.63 19.52
C GLN A 43 -2.60 -14.44 20.35
N ALA A 44 -3.35 -13.33 20.27
CA ALA A 44 -3.10 -12.17 21.12
C ALA A 44 -3.61 -12.33 22.56
N GLY A 45 -4.24 -13.46 22.87
CA GLY A 45 -4.71 -13.84 24.19
C GLY A 45 -3.96 -15.06 24.73
N PHE A 46 -4.66 -16.20 24.88
CA PHE A 46 -4.01 -17.43 25.35
C PHE A 46 -3.10 -18.03 24.29
N PRO A 47 -1.95 -18.61 24.69
CA PRO A 47 -1.06 -19.31 23.78
C PRO A 47 -1.77 -20.47 23.05
N SER A 48 -1.44 -20.66 21.78
CA SER A 48 -1.80 -21.87 21.03
C SER A 48 -0.54 -22.65 20.64
N PRO A 49 -0.66 -23.97 20.37
CA PRO A 49 0.49 -24.75 19.90
C PRO A 49 1.12 -24.11 18.67
N ALA A 50 2.45 -24.02 18.65
CA ALA A 50 3.20 -23.58 17.50
C ALA A 50 3.29 -24.71 16.48
N ASP A 51 3.05 -24.40 15.22
CA ASP A 51 3.29 -25.28 14.09
C ASP A 51 4.34 -24.61 13.19
N ASP A 52 5.43 -25.30 12.93
CA ASP A 52 6.55 -24.78 12.11
C ASP A 52 6.27 -24.89 10.60
N TYR A 53 5.03 -25.22 10.22
CA TYR A 53 4.67 -25.34 8.82
C TYR A 53 4.65 -23.96 8.12
N ILE A 54 5.48 -23.83 7.09
CA ILE A 54 5.54 -22.62 6.25
C ILE A 54 4.41 -22.69 5.22
N GLU A 55 3.47 -21.75 5.30
CA GLU A 55 2.37 -21.63 4.33
C GLU A 55 2.89 -21.19 2.97
N GLN A 56 3.73 -20.14 2.95
CA GLN A 56 4.30 -19.60 1.71
C GLN A 56 5.55 -18.76 1.97
N GLN A 57 6.27 -18.48 0.88
CA GLN A 57 7.31 -17.46 0.85
C GLN A 57 6.69 -16.12 0.41
N LEU A 58 6.72 -15.12 1.29
CA LEU A 58 6.07 -13.84 1.08
C LEU A 58 7.07 -12.76 0.67
N ASP A 59 6.83 -12.12 -0.48
CA ASP A 59 7.44 -10.85 -0.88
C ASP A 59 6.43 -9.73 -0.61
N LEU A 60 6.72 -8.87 0.36
CA LEU A 60 5.80 -7.81 0.76
C LEU A 60 5.50 -6.83 -0.39
N ASN A 61 6.47 -6.53 -1.26
CA ASN A 61 6.21 -5.64 -2.40
C ASN A 61 5.15 -6.24 -3.33
N GLN A 62 5.30 -7.53 -3.68
CA GLN A 62 4.32 -8.21 -4.53
C GLN A 62 2.98 -8.41 -3.83
N HIS A 63 3.00 -8.63 -2.51
CA HIS A 63 1.78 -8.84 -1.74
C HIS A 63 0.96 -7.56 -1.56
N LEU A 64 1.61 -6.44 -1.24
CA LEU A 64 0.95 -5.19 -0.89
C LEU A 64 0.66 -4.29 -2.10
N ILE A 65 1.50 -4.35 -3.16
CA ILE A 65 1.43 -3.46 -4.31
C ILE A 65 0.90 -4.24 -5.51
N LYS A 66 -0.38 -4.04 -5.83
CA LYS A 66 -1.03 -4.73 -6.96
C LYS A 66 -0.84 -4.00 -8.29
N HIS A 67 -0.71 -2.69 -8.26
CA HIS A 67 -0.52 -1.83 -9.44
C HIS A 67 0.70 -0.92 -9.25
N PRO A 68 1.94 -1.42 -9.47
CA PRO A 68 3.16 -0.69 -9.13
C PRO A 68 3.27 0.70 -9.76
N THR A 69 2.82 0.85 -11.02
CA THR A 69 2.88 2.14 -11.75
C THR A 69 1.85 3.17 -11.26
N ALA A 70 0.82 2.73 -10.55
CA ALA A 70 -0.25 3.57 -10.00
C ALA A 70 -0.18 3.72 -8.47
N THR A 71 0.73 3.01 -7.82
CA THR A 71 0.86 3.00 -6.36
C THR A 71 1.91 3.99 -5.89
N PHE A 72 1.59 4.73 -4.84
CA PHE A 72 2.52 5.62 -4.15
C PHE A 72 2.30 5.56 -2.63
N PHE A 73 3.22 6.13 -1.87
CA PHE A 73 3.19 6.16 -0.42
C PHE A 73 3.03 7.59 0.08
N VAL A 74 2.26 7.76 1.14
CA VAL A 74 2.16 9.02 1.89
C VAL A 74 2.28 8.75 3.38
N ARG A 75 2.82 9.71 4.13
CA ARG A 75 2.84 9.64 5.58
C ARG A 75 1.61 10.34 6.13
N ALA A 76 0.86 9.66 7.00
CA ALA A 76 -0.25 10.24 7.72
C ALA A 76 0.23 11.24 8.77
N ALA A 77 -0.52 12.31 8.97
CA ALA A 77 -0.29 13.29 10.02
C ALA A 77 -1.62 13.66 10.68
N GLY A 78 -1.57 13.88 11.99
CA GLY A 78 -2.76 14.20 12.80
C GLY A 78 -3.58 12.97 13.19
N ASN A 79 -4.76 13.23 13.79
CA ASN A 79 -5.57 12.22 14.46
C ASN A 79 -6.99 12.09 13.87
N SER A 80 -7.24 12.66 12.70
CA SER A 80 -8.59 12.66 12.09
C SER A 80 -9.08 11.27 11.67
N MET A 81 -8.20 10.26 11.62
CA MET A 81 -8.53 8.91 11.14
C MET A 81 -8.22 7.81 12.16
N VAL A 82 -8.07 8.16 13.43
CA VAL A 82 -7.73 7.19 14.50
C VAL A 82 -8.79 6.12 14.68
N GLY A 83 -10.07 6.43 14.46
CA GLY A 83 -11.16 5.46 14.51
C GLY A 83 -11.10 4.41 13.37
N ALA A 84 -10.32 4.67 12.32
CA ALA A 84 -10.01 3.73 11.28
C ALA A 84 -8.65 3.01 11.49
N GLY A 85 -8.01 3.20 12.65
CA GLY A 85 -6.70 2.63 12.97
C GLY A 85 -5.52 3.30 12.26
N ILE A 86 -5.70 4.51 11.71
CA ILE A 86 -4.63 5.29 11.09
C ILE A 86 -4.17 6.37 12.04
N HIS A 87 -2.90 6.34 12.41
CA HIS A 87 -2.27 7.25 13.36
C HIS A 87 -1.23 8.14 12.68
N SER A 88 -0.88 9.22 13.37
CA SER A 88 0.19 10.10 12.89
C SER A 88 1.51 9.35 12.81
N GLY A 89 2.20 9.45 11.66
CA GLY A 89 3.44 8.72 11.40
C GLY A 89 3.27 7.48 10.52
N ASP A 90 2.07 6.91 10.43
CA ASP A 90 1.79 5.74 9.59
C ASP A 90 2.11 6.03 8.12
N ILE A 91 2.56 4.98 7.41
CA ILE A 91 2.75 5.02 5.96
C ILE A 91 1.53 4.40 5.30
N LEU A 92 0.83 5.17 4.48
CA LEU A 92 -0.32 4.72 3.72
C LEU A 92 0.11 4.29 2.31
N ILE A 93 -0.36 3.12 1.88
CA ILE A 93 -0.22 2.63 0.52
C ILE A 93 -1.45 3.09 -0.26
N VAL A 94 -1.23 3.86 -1.33
CA VAL A 94 -2.28 4.53 -2.09
C VAL A 94 -2.22 4.09 -3.54
N ASP A 95 -3.36 3.69 -4.09
CA ASP A 95 -3.48 3.25 -5.47
C ASP A 95 -4.39 4.22 -6.25
N ARG A 96 -3.84 4.84 -7.29
CA ARG A 96 -4.57 5.78 -8.17
C ARG A 96 -5.45 5.09 -9.20
N SER A 97 -5.20 3.83 -9.51
CA SER A 97 -5.96 3.09 -10.52
C SER A 97 -7.31 2.61 -10.00
N LEU A 98 -7.50 2.60 -8.69
CA LEU A 98 -8.74 2.15 -8.08
C LEU A 98 -9.81 3.24 -8.12
N ASN A 99 -11.03 2.84 -8.51
CA ASN A 99 -12.17 3.75 -8.47
C ASN A 99 -12.57 4.05 -7.01
N PRO A 100 -12.60 5.32 -6.59
CA PRO A 100 -12.99 5.71 -5.25
C PRO A 100 -14.49 5.49 -5.04
N LYS A 101 -14.86 4.48 -4.25
CA LYS A 101 -16.23 4.13 -3.90
C LYS A 101 -16.57 4.61 -2.49
N SER A 102 -17.86 4.84 -2.22
CA SER A 102 -18.35 5.11 -0.86
C SER A 102 -17.88 4.04 0.13
N GLY A 103 -17.44 4.46 1.30
CA GLY A 103 -16.85 3.61 2.34
C GLY A 103 -15.32 3.45 2.24
N LYS A 104 -14.70 3.75 1.11
CA LYS A 104 -13.23 3.68 0.98
C LYS A 104 -12.54 4.88 1.60
N ILE A 105 -11.35 4.65 2.15
CA ILE A 105 -10.45 5.70 2.60
C ILE A 105 -9.66 6.19 1.38
N VAL A 106 -9.59 7.50 1.22
CA VAL A 106 -8.97 8.15 0.06
C VAL A 106 -7.99 9.23 0.50
N ILE A 107 -7.02 9.50 -0.36
CA ILE A 107 -6.25 10.73 -0.30
C ILE A 107 -6.95 11.72 -1.23
N ALA A 108 -7.35 12.85 -0.68
CA ALA A 108 -7.98 13.94 -1.40
C ALA A 108 -7.16 15.22 -1.27
N ALA A 109 -7.10 16.00 -2.34
CA ALA A 109 -6.67 17.39 -2.30
C ALA A 109 -7.91 18.26 -2.17
N ILE A 110 -7.93 19.16 -1.21
CA ILE A 110 -8.97 20.17 -0.98
C ILE A 110 -8.27 21.52 -1.00
N ASP A 111 -8.61 22.38 -1.95
CA ASP A 111 -7.96 23.68 -2.11
C ASP A 111 -6.42 23.56 -2.12
N GLY A 112 -5.91 22.54 -2.82
CA GLY A 112 -4.48 22.23 -2.92
C GLY A 112 -3.84 21.56 -1.71
N GLN A 113 -4.57 21.30 -0.62
CA GLN A 113 -4.06 20.64 0.58
C GLN A 113 -4.46 19.17 0.63
N LEU A 114 -3.48 18.28 0.83
CA LEU A 114 -3.74 16.84 0.94
C LEU A 114 -4.33 16.46 2.29
N THR A 115 -5.31 15.59 2.26
CA THR A 115 -5.93 15.01 3.45
C THR A 115 -6.31 13.56 3.22
N VAL A 116 -6.36 12.77 4.29
CA VAL A 116 -6.89 11.41 4.31
C VAL A 116 -8.27 11.41 4.97
N LYS A 117 -9.26 10.87 4.28
CA LYS A 117 -10.66 10.84 4.74
C LYS A 117 -11.37 9.59 4.20
N ARG A 118 -12.51 9.24 4.81
CA ARG A 118 -13.43 8.26 4.24
C ARG A 118 -14.39 8.92 3.30
N LEU A 119 -14.47 8.42 2.07
CA LEU A 119 -15.46 8.85 1.10
C LEU A 119 -16.84 8.31 1.48
N SER A 120 -17.84 9.16 1.56
CA SER A 120 -19.19 8.78 1.94
C SER A 120 -20.21 9.39 0.99
N LYS A 121 -20.97 8.54 0.30
CA LYS A 121 -22.09 8.96 -0.56
C LYS A 121 -23.40 8.75 0.20
N THR A 122 -24.19 9.79 0.32
CA THR A 122 -25.51 9.78 0.96
C THR A 122 -26.55 10.35 -0.01
N SER A 123 -27.86 10.29 0.36
CA SER A 123 -28.91 10.97 -0.39
C SER A 123 -28.74 12.50 -0.47
N LYS A 124 -27.97 13.08 0.47
CA LYS A 124 -27.67 14.52 0.56
C LYS A 124 -26.41 14.95 -0.18
N GLY A 125 -25.69 14.00 -0.80
CA GLY A 125 -24.49 14.27 -1.57
C GLY A 125 -23.27 13.43 -1.17
N LEU A 126 -22.11 13.85 -1.65
CA LEU A 126 -20.82 13.22 -1.44
C LEU A 126 -20.05 13.97 -0.34
N TYR A 127 -19.45 13.23 0.55
CA TYR A 127 -18.73 13.77 1.71
C TYR A 127 -17.38 13.09 1.90
N LEU A 128 -16.43 13.85 2.44
CA LEU A 128 -15.19 13.36 3.02
C LEU A 128 -15.34 13.37 4.53
N LYS A 129 -15.38 12.18 5.15
CA LYS A 129 -15.58 12.02 6.59
C LYS A 129 -14.27 11.66 7.29
N ALA A 130 -14.03 12.28 8.43
CA ALA A 130 -13.05 11.82 9.39
C ALA A 130 -13.57 10.56 10.12
N GLU A 131 -12.68 9.77 10.63
CA GLU A 131 -12.94 8.68 11.58
C GLU A 131 -12.52 9.14 13.00
N ASN A 132 -13.03 10.30 13.37
CA ASN A 132 -12.85 10.91 14.68
C ASN A 132 -13.94 11.99 14.82
N ASP A 133 -14.75 11.88 15.87
CA ASP A 133 -15.94 12.71 16.12
C ASP A 133 -15.61 14.20 16.38
N GLN A 134 -14.34 14.51 16.65
CA GLN A 134 -13.87 15.89 16.79
C GLN A 134 -13.82 16.65 15.46
N TYR A 135 -13.96 15.95 14.31
CA TYR A 135 -13.85 16.53 12.99
C TYR A 135 -15.17 16.46 12.24
N GLN A 136 -15.58 17.58 11.67
CA GLN A 136 -16.78 17.64 10.84
C GLN A 136 -16.53 17.03 9.45
N ALA A 137 -17.59 16.46 8.87
CA ALA A 137 -17.56 15.98 7.51
C ALA A 137 -17.52 17.14 6.51
N ILE A 138 -16.68 17.02 5.50
CA ILE A 138 -16.53 18.01 4.42
C ILE A 138 -17.44 17.59 3.27
N LYS A 139 -18.42 18.42 2.92
CA LYS A 139 -19.28 18.17 1.77
C LYS A 139 -18.53 18.52 0.48
N ILE A 140 -18.50 17.59 -0.45
CA ILE A 140 -17.99 17.84 -1.80
C ILE A 140 -19.15 18.43 -2.62
N ASN A 141 -18.98 19.62 -3.14
CA ASN A 141 -19.92 20.29 -4.04
C ASN A 141 -19.17 20.80 -5.27
N ASP A 142 -19.92 21.28 -6.26
CA ASP A 142 -19.35 21.75 -7.54
C ASP A 142 -18.43 22.98 -7.39
N ALA A 143 -18.54 23.71 -6.27
CA ALA A 143 -17.70 24.87 -5.96
C ALA A 143 -16.42 24.49 -5.17
N SER A 144 -16.29 23.24 -4.72
CA SER A 144 -15.12 22.77 -3.98
C SER A 144 -14.05 22.29 -4.97
N ASP A 145 -12.84 22.78 -4.86
CA ASP A 145 -11.68 22.22 -5.59
C ASP A 145 -11.21 20.96 -4.86
N VAL A 146 -11.95 19.86 -5.10
CA VAL A 146 -11.64 18.55 -4.50
C VAL A 146 -11.21 17.56 -5.57
N VAL A 147 -9.99 17.09 -5.47
CA VAL A 147 -9.42 16.07 -6.35
C VAL A 147 -9.07 14.84 -5.53
N ILE A 148 -9.62 13.67 -5.90
CA ILE A 148 -9.22 12.39 -5.29
C ILE A 148 -7.92 11.91 -5.95
N TRP A 149 -6.88 11.76 -5.16
CA TRP A 149 -5.57 11.34 -5.62
C TRP A 149 -5.44 9.81 -5.72
N GLY A 150 -6.18 9.09 -4.89
CA GLY A 150 -6.17 7.63 -4.90
C GLY A 150 -6.89 7.04 -3.69
N VAL A 151 -7.03 5.73 -3.74
CA VAL A 151 -7.65 4.93 -2.67
C VAL A 151 -6.56 4.36 -1.79
N VAL A 152 -6.69 4.53 -0.48
CA VAL A 152 -5.80 3.90 0.50
C VAL A 152 -6.16 2.41 0.56
N THR A 153 -5.19 1.56 0.29
CA THR A 153 -5.35 0.10 0.30
C THR A 153 -4.89 -0.51 1.61
N LEU A 154 -3.83 0.03 2.19
CA LEU A 154 -3.20 -0.47 3.43
C LEU A 154 -2.56 0.69 4.21
N SER A 155 -2.40 0.48 5.51
CA SER A 155 -1.57 1.30 6.39
C SER A 155 -0.46 0.43 7.00
N LEU A 156 0.77 0.94 6.99
CA LEU A 156 1.89 0.36 7.69
C LEU A 156 2.11 1.16 8.96
N ILE A 157 1.92 0.50 10.09
CA ILE A 157 2.10 1.06 11.42
C ILE A 157 3.46 0.68 11.97
N HIS A 158 4.05 1.58 12.74
CA HIS A 158 5.25 1.31 13.52
C HIS A 158 4.83 1.08 14.98
N ILE A 159 5.26 -0.05 15.53
CA ILE A 159 5.01 -0.41 16.94
C ILE A 159 6.09 0.22 17.82
#